data_1184a8efed6b637ffcaad54bce34695b
#
_entry.id   1184a8efed6b637ffcaad54bce34695b
#
_cell.length_a   1.000
_cell.length_b   1.000
_cell.length_c   1.000
_cell.angle_alpha   90.00
_cell.angle_beta   90.00
_cell.angle_gamma   90.00
#
_symmetry.space_group_name_H-M   'P 1'
#
loop_
_entity.id
_entity.type
_entity.pdbx_description
1 polymer ?
#
loop_
_entity_poly.entity_id
_entity_poly.type
_entity_poly.pdbx_seq_one_letter_code
_entity_poly.pdbx_strand_id
1 'polypeptide(L)'
;MKDNVLNGTGELPDKYQTAYTPIYKYNVNYDNRADGGYFVFNRGGLNSSDSFNPSVLSTPVANQAGSQAVINETVRFAFQHMDLFSQLPFNQRMAIINNNRYAISEGTPKYTPELEMINKGFWVKPFTSFETINLNNGPDVDAITYGTLVGFDSNFKELKRGWYNVQSIYGGYNGSQLSYDGVDTTLNGGVLGLTETFYKGNFFTALTATAGANVGSSKTMYGNEDFTALLAGIGSKSGYNFEFKNGKYILQPILFMNYSFVNTFDYTNAAGVKIDSDPLHTFQINPQLKFISNLKNGWQPYASVGMVWNVLNSSKVRANDVILPKMSVDPYVEYGVGLQRNWKDRFTGFAQAMVRNGGRNGVALTFGFRWAIGKGDDL
;
A
#
# COMPACT_ATOMS: atom_id res chain seq x y z
N MET A 1 37.18 10.78 37.24
CA MET A 1 36.28 10.59 36.10
C MET A 1 36.17 9.12 35.69
N LYS A 2 37.26 8.36 35.70
CA LYS A 2 37.33 6.94 35.33
C LYS A 2 36.36 6.06 36.15
N ASP A 3 36.32 6.19 37.43
CA ASP A 3 35.59 5.29 38.35
C ASP A 3 34.07 5.52 38.38
N ASN A 4 33.61 6.63 37.78
CA ASN A 4 32.18 6.97 37.72
C ASN A 4 31.52 6.68 36.36
N VAL A 5 32.30 6.29 35.34
CA VAL A 5 31.83 6.08 33.95
C VAL A 5 31.88 4.61 33.56
N LEU A 6 32.82 3.84 34.12
CA LEU A 6 32.92 2.40 33.85
C LEU A 6 32.09 1.60 34.87
N ASN A 7 31.48 0.51 34.42
CA ASN A 7 30.87 -0.45 35.33
C ASN A 7 31.95 -1.19 36.15
N GLY A 8 31.54 -1.98 37.15
CA GLY A 8 32.46 -2.72 38.02
C GLY A 8 33.39 -3.71 37.30
N THR A 9 33.16 -4.02 36.02
CA THR A 9 34.02 -4.86 35.17
C THR A 9 34.99 -4.05 34.33
N GLY A 10 34.96 -2.72 34.39
CA GLY A 10 35.78 -1.82 33.57
C GLY A 10 35.20 -1.54 32.17
N GLU A 11 33.95 -1.97 31.90
CA GLU A 11 33.23 -1.72 30.68
C GLU A 11 32.36 -0.47 30.82
N LEU A 12 32.06 0.17 29.66
CA LEU A 12 31.10 1.28 29.62
C LEU A 12 29.69 0.75 29.86
N PRO A 13 28.89 1.37 30.77
CA PRO A 13 27.47 1.11 30.82
C PRO A 13 26.80 1.36 29.46
N ASP A 14 25.73 0.62 29.12
CA ASP A 14 25.04 0.65 27.82
C ASP A 14 24.69 2.07 27.35
N LYS A 15 24.27 2.94 28.28
CA LYS A 15 23.93 4.35 27.98
C LYS A 15 25.10 5.20 27.47
N TYR A 16 26.34 4.74 27.62
CA TYR A 16 27.57 5.44 27.17
C TYR A 16 28.26 4.71 26.01
N GLN A 17 27.70 3.57 25.56
CA GLN A 17 28.27 2.81 24.45
C GLN A 17 27.91 3.39 23.08
N THR A 18 27.04 4.39 23.02
CA THR A 18 26.65 5.06 21.79
C THR A 18 26.73 6.56 21.94
N ALA A 19 27.28 7.23 20.92
CA ALA A 19 27.32 8.67 20.80
C ALA A 19 26.73 9.11 19.43
N TYR A 20 26.09 10.27 19.42
CA TYR A 20 25.45 10.81 18.23
C TYR A 20 25.97 12.20 17.89
N THR A 21 26.20 12.42 16.61
CA THR A 21 26.21 13.75 15.99
C THR A 21 24.88 13.96 15.24
N PRO A 22 24.58 15.14 14.72
CA PRO A 22 23.38 15.36 13.90
C PRO A 22 23.22 14.39 12.73
N ILE A 23 24.33 13.85 12.19
CA ILE A 23 24.31 12.95 11.02
C ILE A 23 24.71 11.51 11.39
N TYR A 24 25.69 11.33 12.27
CA TYR A 24 26.31 10.03 12.49
C TYR A 24 26.05 9.46 13.88
N LYS A 25 26.05 8.13 13.94
CA LYS A 25 26.08 7.30 15.14
C LYS A 25 27.46 6.67 15.29
N TYR A 26 27.97 6.65 16.50
CA TYR A 26 29.27 6.07 16.86
C TYR A 26 29.08 5.07 17.98
N ASN A 27 29.73 3.91 17.84
CA ASN A 27 29.95 2.99 18.96
C ASN A 27 31.15 3.48 19.77
N VAL A 28 30.96 3.61 21.06
CA VAL A 28 31.98 4.14 21.98
C VAL A 28 32.56 3.00 22.81
N ASN A 29 33.85 2.80 22.71
CA ASN A 29 34.59 1.84 23.53
C ASN A 29 35.60 2.55 24.39
N TYR A 30 35.93 1.97 25.52
CA TYR A 30 37.00 2.47 26.38
C TYR A 30 38.22 1.53 26.25
N ASP A 31 39.34 2.06 25.78
CA ASP A 31 40.61 1.35 25.68
C ASP A 31 41.44 1.67 26.92
N ASN A 32 41.61 0.69 27.83
CA ASN A 32 42.31 0.83 29.08
C ASN A 32 43.78 0.41 28.91
N ARG A 33 44.66 1.37 28.67
CA ARG A 33 46.10 1.14 28.53
C ARG A 33 46.85 1.57 29.80
N ALA A 34 48.08 1.07 29.96
CA ALA A 34 48.93 1.34 31.12
C ALA A 34 49.28 2.82 31.34
N ASP A 35 49.28 3.62 30.26
CA ASP A 35 49.57 5.06 30.24
C ASP A 35 48.35 5.98 30.39
N GLY A 36 47.17 5.39 30.62
CA GLY A 36 45.90 6.07 30.72
C GLY A 36 44.93 5.63 29.62
N GLY A 37 43.68 5.36 29.97
CA GLY A 37 42.68 4.94 29.02
C GLY A 37 42.08 6.09 28.22
N TYR A 38 41.57 5.80 27.02
CA TYR A 38 40.87 6.76 26.17
C TYR A 38 39.63 6.17 25.57
N PHE A 39 38.70 7.05 25.18
CA PHE A 39 37.49 6.64 24.47
C PHE A 39 37.76 6.52 22.97
N VAL A 40 37.35 5.41 22.38
CA VAL A 40 37.43 5.16 20.94
C VAL A 40 36.02 5.25 20.34
N PHE A 41 35.84 6.12 19.34
CA PHE A 41 34.61 6.33 18.62
C PHE A 41 34.71 5.62 17.26
N ASN A 42 33.97 4.53 17.10
CA ASN A 42 33.93 3.77 15.89
C ASN A 42 32.63 4.02 15.17
N ARG A 43 32.68 4.42 13.89
CA ARG A 43 31.54 4.50 13.02
C ARG A 43 31.36 3.16 12.28
N GLY A 44 30.13 2.67 12.16
CA GLY A 44 29.80 1.50 11.35
C GLY A 44 30.08 1.68 9.84
N GLY A 45 29.77 0.70 9.04
CA GLY A 45 29.97 0.74 7.57
C GLY A 45 29.24 1.90 6.90
N LEU A 46 29.85 2.51 5.88
CA LEU A 46 29.34 3.72 5.19
C LEU A 46 27.96 3.53 4.50
N ASN A 47 27.55 2.29 4.25
CA ASN A 47 26.32 1.96 3.53
C ASN A 47 25.23 1.35 4.42
N SER A 48 25.43 1.33 5.75
CA SER A 48 24.48 0.80 6.73
C SER A 48 23.83 1.92 7.52
N SER A 49 22.53 1.80 7.79
CA SER A 49 21.80 2.68 8.71
C SER A 49 22.44 2.76 10.08
N ASP A 50 23.13 1.70 10.54
CA ASP A 50 23.83 1.64 11.84
C ASP A 50 24.92 2.70 12.02
N SER A 51 25.38 3.31 10.93
CA SER A 51 26.36 4.39 10.94
C SER A 51 25.76 5.78 11.05
N PHE A 52 24.46 5.88 10.96
CA PHE A 52 23.76 7.17 10.91
C PHE A 52 22.89 7.36 12.14
N ASN A 53 22.73 8.62 12.51
CA ASN A 53 21.75 8.99 13.53
C ASN A 53 20.34 8.65 13.02
N PRO A 54 19.51 7.91 13.76
CA PRO A 54 18.15 7.60 13.34
C PRO A 54 17.34 8.84 12.92
N SER A 55 17.59 9.99 13.56
CA SER A 55 16.89 11.24 13.23
C SER A 55 17.13 11.73 11.80
N VAL A 56 18.30 11.48 11.21
CA VAL A 56 18.58 11.91 9.82
C VAL A 56 18.00 10.95 8.79
N LEU A 57 17.60 9.75 9.21
CA LEU A 57 16.99 8.73 8.37
C LEU A 57 15.46 8.90 8.19
N SER A 58 14.85 9.91 8.82
CA SER A 58 13.40 10.12 8.80
C SER A 58 12.83 10.18 7.37
N THR A 59 13.44 10.94 6.46
CA THR A 59 12.99 11.03 5.06
C THR A 59 13.13 9.73 4.28
N PRO A 60 14.30 9.06 4.20
CA PRO A 60 14.39 7.81 3.45
C PRO A 60 13.48 6.72 4.02
N VAL A 61 13.30 6.63 5.34
CA VAL A 61 12.37 5.70 5.98
C VAL A 61 10.92 6.07 5.64
N ALA A 62 10.52 7.34 5.80
CA ALA A 62 9.17 7.80 5.48
C ALA A 62 8.82 7.58 4.00
N ASN A 63 9.78 7.74 3.09
CA ASN A 63 9.57 7.48 1.66
C ASN A 63 9.35 6.00 1.39
N GLN A 64 10.20 5.11 1.91
CA GLN A 64 10.19 3.68 1.62
C GLN A 64 9.10 2.92 2.39
N ALA A 65 8.97 3.14 3.70
CA ALA A 65 8.03 2.41 4.53
C ALA A 65 6.66 3.10 4.63
N GLY A 66 6.59 4.42 4.49
CA GLY A 66 5.36 5.19 4.63
C GLY A 66 4.72 5.57 3.30
N SER A 67 5.26 6.57 2.61
CA SER A 67 4.63 7.16 1.41
C SER A 67 4.48 6.15 0.27
N GLN A 68 5.49 5.29 0.06
CA GLN A 68 5.41 4.20 -0.92
C GLN A 68 4.33 3.17 -0.52
N ALA A 69 4.24 2.79 0.76
CA ALA A 69 3.20 1.89 1.22
C ALA A 69 1.80 2.47 0.99
N VAL A 70 1.61 3.73 1.35
CA VAL A 70 0.34 4.47 1.15
C VAL A 70 -0.08 4.49 -0.32
N ILE A 71 0.80 4.88 -1.24
CA ILE A 71 0.43 4.97 -2.66
C ILE A 71 0.21 3.59 -3.29
N ASN A 72 1.00 2.58 -2.94
CA ASN A 72 0.84 1.22 -3.43
C ASN A 72 -0.48 0.59 -2.95
N GLU A 73 -0.85 0.76 -1.68
CA GLU A 73 -2.14 0.29 -1.17
C GLU A 73 -3.30 1.06 -1.82
N THR A 74 -3.18 2.37 -2.01
CA THR A 74 -4.18 3.17 -2.72
C THR A 74 -4.44 2.65 -4.14
N VAL A 75 -3.38 2.44 -4.93
CA VAL A 75 -3.48 1.89 -6.29
C VAL A 75 -4.09 0.48 -6.27
N ARG A 76 -3.70 -0.36 -5.34
CA ARG A 76 -4.24 -1.71 -5.18
C ARG A 76 -5.73 -1.70 -4.88
N PHE A 77 -6.17 -0.86 -3.94
CA PHE A 77 -7.58 -0.80 -3.54
C PHE A 77 -8.47 -0.09 -4.55
N ALA A 78 -7.93 0.74 -5.41
CA ALA A 78 -8.64 1.31 -6.53
C ALA A 78 -9.21 0.25 -7.49
N PHE A 79 -8.63 -0.96 -7.55
CA PHE A 79 -9.11 -2.06 -8.39
C PHE A 79 -10.12 -3.01 -7.73
N GLN A 80 -10.30 -2.96 -6.43
CA GLN A 80 -11.15 -3.96 -5.76
C GLN A 80 -12.63 -3.91 -6.15
N HIS A 81 -13.14 -2.74 -6.60
CA HIS A 81 -14.52 -2.65 -7.06
C HIS A 81 -14.77 -3.49 -8.32
N MET A 82 -13.76 -3.70 -9.18
CA MET A 82 -13.88 -4.56 -10.35
C MET A 82 -14.06 -6.05 -9.99
N ASP A 83 -13.56 -6.46 -8.82
CA ASP A 83 -13.67 -7.84 -8.36
C ASP A 83 -15.12 -8.25 -8.14
N LEU A 84 -16.00 -7.30 -7.82
CA LEU A 84 -17.44 -7.56 -7.63
C LEU A 84 -18.07 -8.25 -8.82
N PHE A 85 -17.74 -7.82 -10.03
CA PHE A 85 -18.26 -8.43 -11.25
C PHE A 85 -17.38 -9.57 -11.76
N SER A 86 -16.06 -9.43 -11.68
CA SER A 86 -15.13 -10.46 -12.18
C SER A 86 -15.19 -11.78 -11.40
N GLN A 87 -15.64 -11.77 -10.14
CA GLN A 87 -15.79 -12.97 -9.32
C GLN A 87 -17.07 -13.76 -9.61
N LEU A 88 -18.02 -13.21 -10.38
CA LEU A 88 -19.22 -13.92 -10.80
C LEU A 88 -18.90 -14.97 -11.86
N PRO A 89 -19.61 -16.12 -11.87
CA PRO A 89 -19.57 -17.09 -12.96
C PRO A 89 -19.93 -16.47 -14.30
N PHE A 90 -19.35 -16.98 -15.39
CA PHE A 90 -19.60 -16.49 -16.74
C PHE A 90 -21.09 -16.45 -17.10
N ASN A 91 -21.83 -17.51 -16.81
CA ASN A 91 -23.26 -17.57 -17.08
C ASN A 91 -24.05 -16.48 -16.35
N GLN A 92 -23.70 -16.18 -15.10
CA GLN A 92 -24.33 -15.09 -14.34
C GLN A 92 -23.97 -13.73 -14.93
N ARG A 93 -22.69 -13.50 -15.27
CA ARG A 93 -22.25 -12.27 -15.94
C ARG A 93 -22.97 -12.05 -17.25
N MET A 94 -23.09 -13.10 -18.09
CA MET A 94 -23.81 -13.02 -19.36
C MET A 94 -25.32 -12.83 -19.17
N ALA A 95 -25.93 -13.46 -18.17
CA ALA A 95 -27.33 -13.24 -17.84
C ALA A 95 -27.61 -11.78 -17.45
N ILE A 96 -26.77 -11.21 -16.60
CA ILE A 96 -26.85 -9.79 -16.21
C ILE A 96 -26.75 -8.88 -17.45
N ILE A 97 -25.76 -9.11 -18.32
CA ILE A 97 -25.56 -8.33 -19.54
C ILE A 97 -26.74 -8.48 -20.52
N ASN A 98 -27.20 -9.69 -20.76
CA ASN A 98 -28.29 -9.95 -21.68
C ASN A 98 -29.62 -9.37 -21.16
N ASN A 99 -29.92 -9.51 -19.89
CA ASN A 99 -31.12 -8.90 -19.29
C ASN A 99 -31.12 -7.37 -19.46
N ASN A 100 -29.94 -6.73 -19.30
CA ASN A 100 -29.83 -5.29 -19.56
C ASN A 100 -30.10 -4.92 -21.02
N ARG A 101 -29.66 -5.73 -22.00
CA ARG A 101 -29.95 -5.53 -23.41
C ARG A 101 -31.45 -5.65 -23.71
N TYR A 102 -32.12 -6.65 -23.15
CA TYR A 102 -33.57 -6.85 -23.32
C TYR A 102 -34.36 -5.69 -22.71
N ALA A 103 -34.00 -5.23 -21.53
CA ALA A 103 -34.66 -4.10 -20.89
C ALA A 103 -34.54 -2.79 -21.70
N ILE A 104 -33.42 -2.61 -22.42
CA ILE A 104 -33.21 -1.45 -23.32
C ILE A 104 -34.05 -1.61 -24.62
N SER A 105 -34.15 -2.82 -25.19
CA SER A 105 -34.83 -3.07 -26.47
C SER A 105 -36.36 -3.06 -26.37
N GLU A 106 -36.92 -3.47 -25.22
CA GLU A 106 -38.36 -3.55 -25.00
C GLU A 106 -39.01 -2.28 -24.43
N GLY A 107 -38.21 -1.25 -24.13
CA GLY A 107 -38.69 0.03 -23.57
C GLY A 107 -39.30 -0.06 -22.17
N THR A 108 -39.43 -1.23 -21.60
CA THR A 108 -39.88 -1.48 -20.23
C THR A 108 -38.82 -2.27 -19.48
N PRO A 109 -38.04 -1.63 -18.58
CA PRO A 109 -37.04 -2.35 -17.79
C PRO A 109 -37.74 -3.34 -16.87
N LYS A 110 -37.64 -4.64 -17.20
CA LYS A 110 -37.99 -5.68 -16.25
C LYS A 110 -36.93 -5.65 -15.17
N TYR A 111 -37.28 -5.08 -14.04
CA TYR A 111 -36.39 -4.97 -12.86
C TYR A 111 -35.98 -6.38 -12.40
N THR A 112 -34.71 -6.69 -12.48
CA THR A 112 -34.10 -7.83 -11.78
C THR A 112 -33.00 -7.30 -10.88
N PRO A 113 -32.91 -7.73 -9.63
CA PRO A 113 -31.87 -7.25 -8.67
C PRO A 113 -30.44 -7.41 -9.18
N GLU A 114 -30.20 -8.40 -10.07
CA GLU A 114 -28.90 -8.63 -10.68
C GLU A 114 -28.49 -7.53 -11.67
N LEU A 115 -29.43 -6.81 -12.27
CA LEU A 115 -29.14 -5.69 -13.17
C LEU A 115 -28.51 -4.49 -12.49
N GLU A 116 -28.71 -4.34 -11.20
CA GLU A 116 -28.16 -3.20 -10.46
C GLU A 116 -26.66 -3.27 -10.25
N MET A 117 -26.06 -4.47 -10.31
CA MET A 117 -24.61 -4.61 -10.20
C MET A 117 -23.84 -3.92 -11.32
N ILE A 118 -24.48 -3.71 -12.48
CA ILE A 118 -23.87 -3.07 -13.66
C ILE A 118 -24.27 -1.60 -13.82
N ASN A 119 -25.12 -1.10 -12.94
CA ASN A 119 -25.47 0.31 -12.91
C ASN A 119 -24.37 1.15 -12.25
N LYS A 120 -24.39 2.45 -12.56
CA LYS A 120 -23.59 3.43 -11.83
C LYS A 120 -23.74 3.21 -10.32
N GLY A 121 -22.68 3.42 -9.57
CA GLY A 121 -22.71 3.16 -8.13
C GLY A 121 -21.67 3.93 -7.38
N PHE A 122 -21.97 4.16 -6.12
CA PHE A 122 -21.04 4.72 -5.14
C PHE A 122 -20.40 3.59 -4.34
N TRP A 123 -19.14 3.74 -4.00
CA TRP A 123 -18.44 2.78 -3.16
C TRP A 123 -17.55 3.46 -2.12
N VAL A 124 -17.33 2.76 -1.01
CA VAL A 124 -16.42 3.16 0.07
C VAL A 124 -15.56 1.98 0.49
N LYS A 125 -14.27 2.22 0.75
CA LYS A 125 -13.27 1.21 1.10
C LYS A 125 -12.31 1.71 2.17
N PRO A 126 -12.60 1.48 3.45
CA PRO A 126 -11.59 1.59 4.49
C PRO A 126 -10.60 0.43 4.42
N PHE A 127 -9.34 0.73 4.72
CA PHE A 127 -8.25 -0.25 4.80
C PHE A 127 -7.27 0.11 5.90
N THR A 128 -6.61 -0.91 6.43
CA THR A 128 -5.52 -0.74 7.38
C THR A 128 -4.54 -1.92 7.31
N SER A 129 -3.29 -1.67 7.65
CA SER A 129 -2.31 -2.73 7.89
C SER A 129 -1.48 -2.44 9.13
N PHE A 130 -1.09 -3.51 9.81
CA PHE A 130 -0.22 -3.51 10.98
C PHE A 130 0.97 -4.41 10.65
N GLU A 131 2.13 -3.83 10.47
CA GLU A 131 3.27 -4.54 9.90
C GLU A 131 4.60 -4.05 10.49
N THR A 132 5.58 -4.94 10.51
CA THR A 132 6.99 -4.58 10.56
C THR A 132 7.54 -4.64 9.14
N ILE A 133 8.13 -3.55 8.66
CA ILE A 133 8.74 -3.43 7.34
C ILE A 133 10.25 -3.51 7.50
N ASN A 134 10.84 -4.55 6.94
CA ASN A 134 12.28 -4.76 6.96
C ASN A 134 12.89 -4.01 5.78
N LEU A 135 13.66 -2.96 6.07
CA LEU A 135 14.35 -2.17 5.05
C LEU A 135 15.75 -2.71 4.83
N ASN A 136 16.05 -3.14 3.63
CA ASN A 136 17.41 -3.47 3.24
C ASN A 136 18.30 -2.21 3.37
N ASN A 137 19.43 -2.30 4.05
CA ASN A 137 20.29 -1.19 4.45
C ASN A 137 19.61 -0.13 5.33
N GLY A 138 18.49 -0.45 5.94
CA GLY A 138 17.69 0.43 6.80
C GLY A 138 17.30 -0.25 8.11
N PRO A 139 16.63 0.47 9.01
CA PRO A 139 16.07 -0.12 10.22
C PRO A 139 14.85 -0.99 9.90
N ASP A 140 14.49 -1.86 10.84
CA ASP A 140 13.16 -2.44 10.90
C ASP A 140 12.17 -1.37 11.37
N VAL A 141 11.06 -1.22 10.67
CA VAL A 141 10.08 -0.15 10.89
C VAL A 141 8.74 -0.76 11.26
N ASP A 142 8.26 -0.47 12.45
CA ASP A 142 6.88 -0.76 12.81
C ASP A 142 5.96 0.26 12.13
N ALA A 143 5.04 -0.24 11.32
CA ALA A 143 4.20 0.58 10.45
C ALA A 143 2.71 0.24 10.60
N ILE A 144 1.90 1.29 10.78
CA ILE A 144 0.45 1.22 10.63
C ILE A 144 0.08 2.06 9.42
N THR A 145 -0.34 1.42 8.33
CA THR A 145 -0.84 2.13 7.15
C THR A 145 -2.36 2.07 7.12
N TYR A 146 -3.03 3.18 6.88
CA TYR A 146 -4.49 3.27 6.93
C TYR A 146 -5.02 4.23 5.89
N GLY A 147 -6.31 4.08 5.58
CA GLY A 147 -6.98 5.01 4.68
C GLY A 147 -8.43 4.63 4.41
N THR A 148 -9.10 5.51 3.70
CA THR A 148 -10.44 5.27 3.18
C THR A 148 -10.55 5.89 1.80
N LEU A 149 -10.89 5.06 0.82
CA LEU A 149 -11.20 5.50 -0.53
C LEU A 149 -12.72 5.54 -0.71
N VAL A 150 -13.20 6.58 -1.37
CA VAL A 150 -14.58 6.71 -1.83
C VAL A 150 -14.57 6.94 -3.33
N GLY A 151 -15.51 6.37 -4.04
CA GLY A 151 -15.53 6.51 -5.49
C GLY A 151 -16.90 6.28 -6.08
N PHE A 152 -16.98 6.58 -7.36
CA PHE A 152 -18.17 6.46 -8.16
C PHE A 152 -17.84 5.73 -9.46
N ASP A 153 -18.64 4.70 -9.78
CA ASP A 153 -18.53 3.92 -11.00
C ASP A 153 -19.59 4.38 -12.02
N SER A 154 -19.19 4.47 -13.28
CA SER A 154 -20.12 4.64 -14.40
C SER A 154 -21.00 3.42 -14.61
N ASN A 155 -22.04 3.57 -15.43
CA ASN A 155 -22.75 2.41 -15.96
C ASN A 155 -21.82 1.54 -16.80
N PHE A 156 -22.12 0.24 -16.85
CA PHE A 156 -21.49 -0.68 -17.79
C PHE A 156 -21.80 -0.24 -19.23
N LYS A 157 -20.77 -0.06 -20.03
CA LYS A 157 -20.87 0.32 -21.43
C LYS A 157 -20.38 -0.82 -22.31
N GLU A 158 -21.23 -1.27 -23.24
CA GLU A 158 -20.82 -2.21 -24.26
C GLU A 158 -19.97 -1.51 -25.32
N LEU A 159 -18.82 -2.10 -25.63
CA LEU A 159 -17.92 -1.70 -26.68
C LEU A 159 -18.02 -2.69 -27.85
N LYS A 160 -17.30 -2.42 -28.95
CA LYS A 160 -17.22 -3.33 -30.09
C LYS A 160 -16.60 -4.68 -29.71
N ARG A 161 -17.00 -5.75 -30.42
CA ARG A 161 -16.42 -7.11 -30.31
C ARG A 161 -16.60 -7.78 -28.93
N GLY A 162 -17.67 -7.47 -28.20
CA GLY A 162 -18.01 -8.12 -26.94
C GLY A 162 -17.13 -7.69 -25.76
N TRP A 163 -16.51 -6.51 -25.84
CA TRP A 163 -15.89 -5.86 -24.70
C TRP A 163 -16.91 -5.02 -23.93
N TYR A 164 -16.73 -4.94 -22.64
CA TYR A 164 -17.49 -4.09 -21.72
C TYR A 164 -16.53 -3.23 -20.92
N ASN A 165 -16.96 -2.04 -20.60
CA ASN A 165 -16.15 -1.04 -19.93
C ASN A 165 -16.89 -0.42 -18.75
N VAL A 166 -16.16 -0.10 -17.69
CA VAL A 166 -16.60 0.69 -16.53
C VAL A 166 -15.50 1.68 -16.19
N GLN A 167 -15.89 2.93 -16.01
CA GLN A 167 -15.02 4.01 -15.56
C GLN A 167 -15.32 4.32 -14.11
N SER A 168 -14.30 4.61 -13.34
CA SER A 168 -14.44 5.02 -11.93
C SER A 168 -13.60 6.24 -11.66
N ILE A 169 -14.16 7.15 -10.88
CA ILE A 169 -13.43 8.26 -10.25
C ILE A 169 -13.44 8.03 -8.75
N TYR A 170 -12.32 8.29 -8.10
CA TYR A 170 -12.23 8.12 -6.66
C TYR A 170 -11.31 9.17 -6.02
N GLY A 171 -11.49 9.32 -4.73
CA GLY A 171 -10.61 10.08 -3.88
C GLY A 171 -10.63 9.52 -2.47
N GLY A 172 -9.73 9.99 -1.64
CA GLY A 172 -9.71 9.51 -0.27
C GLY A 172 -8.62 10.11 0.58
N TYR A 173 -8.70 9.75 1.83
CA TYR A 173 -7.72 10.05 2.84
C TYR A 173 -6.85 8.80 3.08
N ASN A 174 -5.57 9.02 3.29
CA ASN A 174 -4.64 7.97 3.65
C ASN A 174 -3.53 8.49 4.57
N GLY A 175 -2.87 7.57 5.25
CA GLY A 175 -1.77 7.91 6.13
C GLY A 175 -0.98 6.69 6.57
N SER A 176 0.09 6.95 7.30
CA SER A 176 0.92 5.93 7.92
C SER A 176 1.51 6.46 9.23
N GLN A 177 1.63 5.58 10.21
CA GLN A 177 2.42 5.80 11.43
C GLN A 177 3.59 4.86 11.40
N LEU A 178 4.79 5.38 11.61
CA LEU A 178 6.05 4.65 11.53
C LEU A 178 6.82 4.85 12.83
N SER A 179 7.38 3.78 13.37
CA SER A 179 8.24 3.85 14.55
C SER A 179 9.50 2.99 14.35
N TYR A 180 10.67 3.54 14.63
CA TYR A 180 11.96 2.86 14.56
C TYR A 180 13.00 3.62 15.36
N ASP A 181 13.87 2.94 16.08
CA ASP A 181 15.06 3.50 16.77
C ASP A 181 14.83 4.82 17.52
N GLY A 182 13.66 4.99 18.14
CA GLY A 182 13.28 6.20 18.89
C GLY A 182 12.84 7.38 18.02
N VAL A 183 12.57 7.14 16.74
CA VAL A 183 11.94 8.10 15.83
C VAL A 183 10.50 7.65 15.54
N ASP A 184 9.54 8.55 15.74
CA ASP A 184 8.13 8.36 15.40
C ASP A 184 7.75 9.31 14.28
N THR A 185 7.21 8.77 13.19
CA THR A 185 6.77 9.56 12.02
C THR A 185 5.30 9.31 11.74
N THR A 186 4.53 10.37 11.54
CA THR A 186 3.14 10.31 11.10
C THR A 186 3.01 10.96 9.74
N LEU A 187 2.43 10.26 8.78
CA LEU A 187 2.09 10.75 7.45
C LEU A 187 0.58 10.83 7.32
N ASN A 188 0.06 11.95 6.82
CA ASN A 188 -1.35 12.14 6.55
C ASN A 188 -1.53 12.85 5.22
N GLY A 189 -2.51 12.42 4.43
CA GLY A 189 -2.72 13.03 3.13
C GLY A 189 -3.99 12.63 2.42
N GLY A 190 -4.09 13.08 1.19
CA GLY A 190 -5.23 12.82 0.33
C GLY A 190 -4.80 12.43 -1.07
N VAL A 191 -5.67 11.68 -1.74
CA VAL A 191 -5.47 11.18 -3.10
C VAL A 191 -6.72 11.37 -3.94
N LEU A 192 -6.50 11.53 -5.25
CA LEU A 192 -7.53 11.47 -6.28
C LEU A 192 -7.06 10.53 -7.39
N GLY A 193 -7.99 9.84 -8.03
CA GLY A 193 -7.64 8.92 -9.10
C GLY A 193 -8.80 8.54 -10.00
N LEU A 194 -8.44 7.87 -11.09
CA LEU A 194 -9.34 7.35 -12.11
C LEU A 194 -8.99 5.90 -12.37
N THR A 195 -10.00 5.07 -12.62
CA THR A 195 -9.81 3.66 -13.03
C THR A 195 -10.66 3.38 -14.26
N GLU A 196 -10.06 2.71 -15.22
CA GLU A 196 -10.70 2.21 -16.41
C GLU A 196 -10.65 0.68 -16.40
N THR A 197 -11.81 0.02 -16.41
CA THR A 197 -11.91 -1.44 -16.32
C THR A 197 -12.57 -2.01 -17.58
N PHE A 198 -12.00 -3.08 -18.11
CA PHE A 198 -12.47 -3.79 -19.29
C PHE A 198 -12.73 -5.26 -18.97
N TYR A 199 -13.81 -5.79 -19.52
CA TYR A 199 -14.19 -7.20 -19.42
C TYR A 199 -14.47 -7.80 -20.79
N LYS A 200 -14.02 -9.03 -21.02
CA LYS A 200 -14.37 -9.82 -22.20
C LYS A 200 -14.40 -11.30 -21.87
N GLY A 201 -15.58 -11.91 -21.92
CA GLY A 201 -15.70 -13.32 -21.51
C GLY A 201 -15.20 -13.55 -20.09
N ASN A 202 -14.22 -14.42 -19.93
CA ASN A 202 -13.56 -14.72 -18.65
C ASN A 202 -12.34 -13.84 -18.35
N PHE A 203 -11.91 -13.01 -19.29
CA PHE A 203 -10.79 -12.09 -19.13
C PHE A 203 -11.27 -10.75 -18.59
N PHE A 204 -10.46 -10.14 -17.73
CA PHE A 204 -10.63 -8.78 -17.26
C PHE A 204 -9.28 -8.07 -17.14
N THR A 205 -9.29 -6.77 -17.36
CA THR A 205 -8.13 -5.91 -17.14
C THR A 205 -8.58 -4.52 -16.72
N ALA A 206 -7.78 -3.87 -15.92
CA ALA A 206 -8.00 -2.47 -15.51
C ALA A 206 -6.71 -1.70 -15.43
N LEU A 207 -6.82 -0.40 -15.64
CA LEU A 207 -5.77 0.59 -15.48
C LEU A 207 -6.25 1.65 -14.48
N THR A 208 -5.38 2.10 -13.59
CA THR A 208 -5.66 3.22 -12.70
C THR A 208 -4.51 4.22 -12.72
N ALA A 209 -4.85 5.48 -12.53
CA ALA A 209 -3.90 6.55 -12.25
C ALA A 209 -4.34 7.30 -11.02
N THR A 210 -3.41 7.57 -10.13
CA THR A 210 -3.63 8.23 -8.82
C THR A 210 -2.59 9.32 -8.62
N ALA A 211 -2.99 10.43 -8.03
CA ALA A 211 -2.09 11.47 -7.55
C ALA A 211 -2.55 11.98 -6.19
N GLY A 212 -1.62 12.46 -5.38
CA GLY A 212 -1.91 12.96 -4.05
C GLY A 212 -0.74 13.66 -3.39
N ALA A 213 -0.93 14.05 -2.15
CA ALA A 213 0.10 14.64 -1.32
C ALA A 213 -0.07 14.20 0.13
N ASN A 214 1.06 14.05 0.83
CA ASN A 214 1.11 13.77 2.25
C ASN A 214 1.93 14.83 2.97
N VAL A 215 1.51 15.18 4.16
CA VAL A 215 2.32 15.92 5.14
C VAL A 215 2.83 14.91 6.16
N GLY A 216 4.13 14.92 6.38
CA GLY A 216 4.83 14.11 7.37
C GLY A 216 5.26 14.96 8.56
N SER A 217 5.15 14.40 9.75
CA SER A 217 5.71 14.97 10.98
C SER A 217 6.49 13.87 11.70
N SER A 218 7.79 14.11 11.93
CA SER A 218 8.67 13.18 12.64
C SER A 218 9.07 13.75 13.98
N LYS A 219 8.93 12.95 15.03
CA LYS A 219 9.43 13.23 16.37
C LYS A 219 10.78 12.55 16.52
N THR A 220 11.82 13.34 16.73
CA THR A 220 13.20 12.86 16.83
C THR A 220 13.81 13.28 18.16
N MET A 221 15.03 12.82 18.46
CA MET A 221 15.77 13.24 19.66
C MET A 221 16.10 14.75 19.66
N TYR A 222 16.04 15.43 18.52
CA TYR A 222 16.31 16.88 18.39
C TYR A 222 15.02 17.72 18.39
N GLY A 223 13.84 17.10 18.35
CA GLY A 223 12.55 17.77 18.32
C GLY A 223 11.69 17.28 17.15
N ASN A 224 10.64 18.04 16.87
CA ASN A 224 9.71 17.73 15.79
C ASN A 224 10.18 18.36 14.47
N GLU A 225 9.98 17.67 13.38
CA GLU A 225 10.28 18.14 12.03
C GLU A 225 9.15 17.79 11.09
N ASP A 226 8.77 18.72 10.20
CA ASP A 226 7.68 18.56 9.25
C ASP A 226 8.22 18.57 7.83
N PHE A 227 7.64 17.73 6.97
CA PHE A 227 7.97 17.66 5.55
C PHE A 227 6.72 17.34 4.72
N THR A 228 6.79 17.61 3.41
CA THR A 228 5.69 17.32 2.48
C THR A 228 6.20 16.44 1.35
N ALA A 229 5.37 15.48 0.95
CA ALA A 229 5.64 14.60 -0.18
C ALA A 229 4.49 14.61 -1.18
N LEU A 230 4.82 14.69 -2.47
CA LEU A 230 3.90 14.45 -3.57
C LEU A 230 3.92 12.97 -3.94
N LEU A 231 2.76 12.42 -4.22
CA LEU A 231 2.55 11.02 -4.54
C LEU A 231 1.91 10.89 -5.92
N ALA A 232 2.37 9.95 -6.74
CA ALA A 232 1.68 9.55 -7.94
C ALA A 232 1.83 8.04 -8.15
N GLY A 233 0.83 7.42 -8.77
CA GLY A 233 0.85 6.00 -9.07
C GLY A 233 0.06 5.68 -10.33
N ILE A 234 0.57 4.73 -11.11
CA ILE A 234 -0.12 4.14 -12.25
C ILE A 234 -0.09 2.62 -12.04
N GLY A 235 -1.25 1.99 -12.06
CA GLY A 235 -1.35 0.55 -11.86
C GLY A 235 -2.16 -0.14 -12.94
N SER A 236 -1.90 -1.44 -13.09
CA SER A 236 -2.70 -2.35 -13.90
C SER A 236 -3.01 -3.63 -13.14
N LYS A 237 -4.18 -4.17 -13.37
CA LYS A 237 -4.62 -5.46 -12.84
C LYS A 237 -5.30 -6.24 -13.96
N SER A 238 -4.77 -7.42 -14.29
CA SER A 238 -5.34 -8.30 -15.31
C SER A 238 -5.53 -9.69 -14.75
N GLY A 239 -6.56 -10.39 -15.17
CA GLY A 239 -6.80 -11.75 -14.72
C GLY A 239 -7.74 -12.52 -15.65
N TYR A 240 -7.83 -13.82 -15.39
CA TYR A 240 -8.67 -14.74 -16.15
C TYR A 240 -9.37 -15.74 -15.22
N ASN A 241 -10.64 -16.03 -15.49
CA ASN A 241 -11.44 -16.98 -14.71
C ASN A 241 -11.40 -18.36 -15.35
N PHE A 242 -10.81 -19.33 -14.67
CA PHE A 242 -10.98 -20.76 -14.96
C PHE A 242 -12.12 -21.29 -14.09
N GLU A 243 -13.23 -21.61 -14.74
CA GLU A 243 -14.46 -22.02 -14.06
C GLU A 243 -14.60 -23.55 -14.00
N PHE A 244 -15.01 -24.04 -12.83
CA PHE A 244 -15.23 -25.47 -12.58
C PHE A 244 -16.66 -25.69 -12.04
N LYS A 245 -17.23 -26.86 -12.30
CA LYS A 245 -18.58 -27.26 -11.86
C LYS A 245 -19.64 -26.16 -12.14
N ASN A 246 -19.72 -25.74 -13.40
CA ASN A 246 -20.65 -24.70 -13.87
C ASN A 246 -20.51 -23.37 -13.08
N GLY A 247 -19.29 -22.93 -12.82
CA GLY A 247 -19.02 -21.68 -12.14
C GLY A 247 -19.15 -21.72 -10.62
N LYS A 248 -19.40 -22.90 -10.02
CA LYS A 248 -19.41 -23.03 -8.55
C LYS A 248 -18.05 -22.68 -7.95
N TYR A 249 -16.97 -23.03 -8.63
CA TYR A 249 -15.60 -22.70 -8.24
C TYR A 249 -14.90 -21.96 -9.38
N ILE A 250 -14.12 -20.95 -9.04
CA ILE A 250 -13.30 -20.18 -9.98
C ILE A 250 -11.87 -20.16 -9.46
N LEU A 251 -10.93 -20.54 -10.31
CA LEU A 251 -9.51 -20.29 -10.11
C LEU A 251 -9.12 -19.08 -10.96
N GLN A 252 -8.61 -18.03 -10.32
CA GLN A 252 -8.37 -16.76 -10.95
C GLN A 252 -6.88 -16.35 -10.79
N PRO A 253 -6.01 -16.66 -11.77
CA PRO A 253 -4.70 -16.04 -11.85
C PRO A 253 -4.86 -14.56 -12.16
N ILE A 254 -4.09 -13.74 -11.44
CA ILE A 254 -4.10 -12.29 -11.51
C ILE A 254 -2.65 -11.82 -11.63
N LEU A 255 -2.41 -10.85 -12.49
CA LEU A 255 -1.18 -10.08 -12.50
C LEU A 255 -1.52 -8.63 -12.14
N PHE A 256 -0.96 -8.16 -11.04
CA PHE A 256 -0.99 -6.77 -10.64
C PHE A 256 0.39 -6.15 -10.84
N MET A 257 0.43 -4.97 -11.44
CA MET A 257 1.64 -4.17 -11.62
C MET A 257 1.34 -2.74 -11.21
N ASN A 258 2.30 -2.11 -10.56
CA ASN A 258 2.18 -0.74 -10.11
C ASN A 258 3.52 -0.01 -10.26
N TYR A 259 3.49 1.17 -10.86
CA TYR A 259 4.56 2.14 -10.80
C TYR A 259 4.16 3.28 -9.89
N SER A 260 4.98 3.61 -8.91
CA SER A 260 4.76 4.70 -7.98
C SER A 260 5.94 5.67 -7.96
N PHE A 261 5.60 6.92 -7.71
CA PHE A 261 6.48 8.07 -7.60
C PHE A 261 6.21 8.78 -6.28
N VAL A 262 7.26 9.06 -5.52
CA VAL A 262 7.21 9.82 -4.27
C VAL A 262 8.28 10.90 -4.35
N ASN A 263 7.88 12.15 -4.21
CA ASN A 263 8.79 13.31 -4.19
C ASN A 263 8.63 14.09 -2.90
N THR A 264 9.57 13.91 -1.97
CA THR A 264 9.63 14.70 -0.74
C THR A 264 10.39 15.99 -1.00
N PHE A 265 9.79 17.13 -0.63
CA PHE A 265 10.43 18.42 -0.78
C PHE A 265 11.58 18.58 0.20
N ASP A 266 12.60 19.34 -0.23
CA ASP A 266 13.74 19.66 0.63
C ASP A 266 13.29 20.42 1.87
N TYR A 267 13.91 20.12 3.00
CA TYR A 267 13.65 20.79 4.26
C TYR A 267 14.91 20.81 5.16
N THR A 268 14.86 21.56 6.23
CA THR A 268 15.87 21.52 7.28
C THR A 268 15.28 20.79 8.49
N ASN A 269 15.95 19.74 8.95
CA ASN A 269 15.48 18.95 10.08
C ASN A 269 15.70 19.65 11.43
N ALA A 270 15.19 19.07 12.51
CA ALA A 270 15.29 19.65 13.86
C ALA A 270 16.73 19.78 14.38
N ALA A 271 17.67 19.05 13.81
CA ALA A 271 19.12 19.15 14.14
C ALA A 271 19.85 20.20 13.30
N GLY A 272 19.14 20.98 12.45
CA GLY A 272 19.73 21.99 11.58
C GLY A 272 20.41 21.42 10.34
N VAL A 273 20.17 20.17 9.98
CA VAL A 273 20.73 19.51 8.79
C VAL A 273 19.78 19.70 7.61
N LYS A 274 20.31 20.19 6.49
CA LYS A 274 19.53 20.28 5.24
C LYS A 274 19.32 18.87 4.68
N ILE A 275 18.07 18.49 4.46
CA ILE A 275 17.66 17.23 3.83
C ILE A 275 17.23 17.54 2.39
N ASP A 276 17.87 16.89 1.43
CA ASP A 276 17.65 17.01 0.00
C ASP A 276 17.32 15.62 -0.56
N SER A 277 16.17 15.44 -1.20
CA SER A 277 15.66 14.14 -1.61
C SER A 277 15.36 14.11 -3.11
N ASP A 278 16.10 13.27 -3.84
CA ASP A 278 15.71 12.91 -5.21
C ASP A 278 14.40 12.09 -5.16
N PRO A 279 13.52 12.20 -6.18
CA PRO A 279 12.29 11.41 -6.22
C PRO A 279 12.54 9.91 -6.13
N LEU A 280 11.71 9.22 -5.33
CA LEU A 280 11.69 7.76 -5.28
C LEU A 280 10.80 7.23 -6.40
N HIS A 281 11.35 6.37 -7.23
CA HIS A 281 10.65 5.62 -8.26
C HIS A 281 10.59 4.14 -7.89
N THR A 282 9.38 3.56 -7.89
CA THR A 282 9.20 2.14 -7.58
C THR A 282 8.35 1.47 -8.64
N PHE A 283 8.75 0.29 -9.07
CA PHE A 283 7.93 -0.58 -9.89
C PHE A 283 7.70 -1.90 -9.17
N GLN A 284 6.43 -2.21 -8.91
CA GLN A 284 6.00 -3.40 -8.20
C GLN A 284 5.32 -4.38 -9.15
N ILE A 285 5.68 -5.67 -9.05
CA ILE A 285 5.03 -6.78 -9.75
C ILE A 285 4.48 -7.74 -8.71
N ASN A 286 3.21 -8.10 -8.84
CA ASN A 286 2.53 -9.00 -7.91
C ASN A 286 1.64 -10.00 -8.67
N PRO A 287 2.16 -11.16 -9.08
CA PRO A 287 1.35 -12.29 -9.51
C PRO A 287 0.62 -12.89 -8.31
N GLN A 288 -0.66 -13.18 -8.51
CA GLN A 288 -1.56 -13.73 -7.50
C GLN A 288 -2.36 -14.88 -8.07
N LEU A 289 -2.73 -15.80 -7.21
CA LEU A 289 -3.70 -16.84 -7.50
C LEU A 289 -4.85 -16.73 -6.48
N LYS A 290 -6.08 -16.55 -6.97
CA LYS A 290 -7.28 -16.47 -6.14
C LYS A 290 -8.19 -17.66 -6.44
N PHE A 291 -8.68 -18.32 -5.40
CA PHE A 291 -9.68 -19.37 -5.48
C PHE A 291 -10.99 -18.87 -4.87
N ILE A 292 -12.06 -18.90 -5.65
CA ILE A 292 -13.37 -18.35 -5.29
C ILE A 292 -14.39 -19.48 -5.30
N SER A 293 -15.28 -19.51 -4.29
CA SER A 293 -16.40 -20.41 -4.20
C SER A 293 -17.70 -19.62 -4.29
N ASN A 294 -18.51 -19.90 -5.29
CA ASN A 294 -19.83 -19.29 -5.44
C ASN A 294 -20.87 -20.15 -4.72
N LEU A 295 -21.30 -19.67 -3.55
CA LEU A 295 -22.31 -20.35 -2.73
C LEU A 295 -23.71 -19.88 -3.08
N LYS A 296 -24.72 -20.66 -2.67
CA LYS A 296 -26.11 -20.24 -2.70
C LYS A 296 -26.28 -18.93 -1.89
N ASN A 297 -27.25 -18.11 -2.23
CA ASN A 297 -27.58 -16.84 -1.57
C ASN A 297 -26.54 -15.72 -1.74
N GLY A 298 -25.74 -15.74 -2.82
CA GLY A 298 -24.83 -14.64 -3.18
C GLY A 298 -23.58 -14.51 -2.33
N TRP A 299 -23.24 -15.49 -1.48
CA TRP A 299 -21.99 -15.53 -0.76
C TRP A 299 -20.85 -16.06 -1.63
N GLN A 300 -19.72 -15.35 -1.60
CA GLN A 300 -18.52 -15.65 -2.37
C GLN A 300 -17.27 -15.62 -1.47
N PRO A 301 -17.03 -16.67 -0.65
CA PRO A 301 -15.76 -16.79 0.04
C PRO A 301 -14.64 -17.05 -0.96
N TYR A 302 -13.45 -16.49 -0.68
CA TYR A 302 -12.26 -16.70 -1.48
C TYR A 302 -11.01 -16.78 -0.62
N ALA A 303 -9.99 -17.44 -1.15
CA ALA A 303 -8.63 -17.40 -0.64
C ALA A 303 -7.69 -16.94 -1.74
N SER A 304 -6.61 -16.27 -1.38
CA SER A 304 -5.61 -15.79 -2.34
C SER A 304 -4.20 -15.94 -1.79
N VAL A 305 -3.26 -16.13 -2.70
CA VAL A 305 -1.83 -16.09 -2.43
C VAL A 305 -1.15 -15.32 -3.56
N GLY A 306 -0.14 -14.55 -3.22
CA GLY A 306 0.64 -13.79 -4.19
C GLY A 306 2.04 -13.52 -3.65
N MET A 307 2.91 -13.07 -4.54
CA MET A 307 4.26 -12.64 -4.19
C MET A 307 4.49 -11.25 -4.77
N VAL A 308 5.08 -10.38 -3.97
CA VAL A 308 5.30 -8.97 -4.30
C VAL A 308 6.80 -8.73 -4.46
N TRP A 309 7.19 -8.20 -5.61
CA TRP A 309 8.55 -7.76 -5.91
C TRP A 309 8.58 -6.27 -6.20
N ASN A 310 9.52 -5.57 -5.58
CA ASN A 310 9.86 -4.19 -5.91
C ASN A 310 11.08 -4.22 -6.84
N VAL A 311 10.86 -4.05 -8.14
CA VAL A 311 11.90 -4.21 -9.18
C VAL A 311 12.73 -2.94 -9.34
N LEU A 312 12.10 -1.77 -9.25
CA LEU A 312 12.77 -0.48 -9.19
C LEU A 312 12.65 0.06 -7.76
N ASN A 313 13.73 0.63 -7.27
CA ASN A 313 13.74 1.20 -5.95
C ASN A 313 14.95 2.12 -5.81
N SER A 314 14.93 3.25 -6.51
CA SER A 314 16.05 4.17 -6.50
C SER A 314 15.60 5.56 -6.07
N SER A 315 16.07 5.96 -4.92
CA SER A 315 16.11 7.35 -4.50
C SER A 315 17.50 7.66 -3.95
N LYS A 316 17.85 8.94 -3.93
CA LYS A 316 18.99 9.44 -3.17
C LYS A 316 18.49 10.50 -2.22
N VAL A 317 18.85 10.35 -0.95
CA VAL A 317 18.60 11.37 0.05
C VAL A 317 19.96 11.83 0.58
N ARG A 318 20.13 13.12 0.75
CA ARG A 318 21.34 13.74 1.28
C ARG A 318 21.03 14.49 2.56
N ALA A 319 21.96 14.40 3.49
CA ALA A 319 22.00 15.17 4.72
C ALA A 319 23.20 16.13 4.61
N ASN A 320 22.95 17.39 4.24
CA ASN A 320 23.95 18.31 3.73
C ASN A 320 24.68 17.66 2.51
N ASP A 321 26.00 17.49 2.59
CA ASP A 321 26.81 16.86 1.54
C ASP A 321 26.94 15.33 1.66
N VAL A 322 26.31 14.73 2.69
CA VAL A 322 26.43 13.29 2.97
C VAL A 322 25.29 12.53 2.33
N ILE A 323 25.62 11.55 1.49
CA ILE A 323 24.63 10.64 0.90
C ILE A 323 24.21 9.61 1.95
N LEU A 324 22.89 9.52 2.20
CA LEU A 324 22.31 8.53 3.10
C LEU A 324 22.20 7.15 2.43
N PRO A 325 22.08 6.06 3.22
CA PRO A 325 21.93 4.72 2.68
C PRO A 325 20.73 4.61 1.74
N LYS A 326 20.90 3.90 0.63
CA LYS A 326 19.78 3.52 -0.22
C LYS A 326 19.04 2.37 0.45
N MET A 327 17.80 2.62 0.79
CA MET A 327 16.94 1.65 1.43
C MET A 327 16.00 1.02 0.41
N SER A 328 15.58 -0.22 0.63
CA SER A 328 14.60 -0.92 -0.17
C SER A 328 13.78 -1.89 0.66
N VAL A 329 12.56 -2.17 0.23
CA VAL A 329 11.73 -3.22 0.82
C VAL A 329 12.00 -4.53 0.07
N ASP A 330 12.41 -5.56 0.79
CA ASP A 330 12.65 -6.88 0.22
C ASP A 330 11.34 -7.52 -0.31
N PRO A 331 11.42 -8.49 -1.22
CA PRO A 331 10.26 -9.23 -1.67
C PRO A 331 9.52 -9.90 -0.50
N TYR A 332 8.19 -9.98 -0.63
CA TYR A 332 7.36 -10.65 0.37
C TYR A 332 6.23 -11.45 -0.26
N VAL A 333 5.78 -12.47 0.45
CA VAL A 333 4.59 -13.26 0.11
C VAL A 333 3.40 -12.68 0.88
N GLU A 334 2.25 -12.64 0.21
CA GLU A 334 0.97 -12.31 0.84
C GLU A 334 -0.04 -13.41 0.59
N TYR A 335 -0.78 -13.78 1.61
CA TYR A 335 -1.86 -14.76 1.50
C TYR A 335 -2.98 -14.43 2.47
N GLY A 336 -4.19 -14.80 2.11
CA GLY A 336 -5.31 -14.49 2.98
C GLY A 336 -6.63 -14.98 2.45
N VAL A 337 -7.66 -14.56 3.15
CA VAL A 337 -9.04 -14.94 2.88
C VAL A 337 -9.91 -13.71 2.78
N GLY A 338 -11.00 -13.86 2.05
CA GLY A 338 -12.00 -12.81 1.96
C GLY A 338 -13.37 -13.38 1.70
N LEU A 339 -14.33 -12.53 1.87
CA LEU A 339 -15.75 -12.83 1.70
C LEU A 339 -16.42 -11.68 1.00
N GLN A 340 -17.13 -11.97 -0.06
CA GLN A 340 -17.99 -11.02 -0.74
C GLN A 340 -19.44 -11.49 -0.66
N ARG A 341 -20.37 -10.58 -0.57
CA ARG A 341 -21.80 -10.86 -0.69
C ARG A 341 -22.51 -9.79 -1.49
N ASN A 342 -23.37 -10.22 -2.37
CA ASN A 342 -24.30 -9.38 -3.09
C ASN A 342 -25.69 -9.53 -2.45
N TRP A 343 -26.25 -8.43 -1.96
CA TRP A 343 -27.61 -8.37 -1.46
C TRP A 343 -28.52 -7.93 -2.59
N LYS A 344 -29.71 -8.50 -2.63
CA LYS A 344 -30.72 -8.21 -3.69
C LYS A 344 -31.09 -6.73 -3.81
N ASP A 345 -30.81 -5.95 -2.79
CA ASP A 345 -31.24 -4.57 -2.63
C ASP A 345 -30.11 -3.56 -2.89
N ARG A 346 -29.39 -3.70 -4.02
CA ARG A 346 -28.41 -2.72 -4.50
C ARG A 346 -27.08 -2.68 -3.75
N PHE A 347 -26.89 -3.52 -2.74
CA PHE A 347 -25.67 -3.51 -1.97
C PHE A 347 -24.74 -4.67 -2.30
N THR A 348 -23.46 -4.38 -2.38
CA THR A 348 -22.41 -5.37 -2.36
C THR A 348 -21.43 -5.02 -1.25
N GLY A 349 -21.11 -5.98 -0.40
CA GLY A 349 -20.09 -5.82 0.63
C GLY A 349 -19.01 -6.87 0.49
N PHE A 350 -17.81 -6.51 0.89
CA PHE A 350 -16.71 -7.46 1.00
C PHE A 350 -15.84 -7.15 2.23
N ALA A 351 -15.16 -8.18 2.71
CA ALA A 351 -14.14 -8.09 3.73
C ALA A 351 -12.97 -8.99 3.34
N GLN A 352 -11.75 -8.56 3.62
CA GLN A 352 -10.54 -9.31 3.31
C GLN A 352 -9.53 -9.13 4.44
N ALA A 353 -8.85 -10.23 4.81
CA ALA A 353 -7.70 -10.24 5.68
C ALA A 353 -6.53 -10.93 4.97
N MET A 354 -5.38 -10.28 4.95
CA MET A 354 -4.15 -10.76 4.33
C MET A 354 -3.04 -10.79 5.36
N VAL A 355 -2.24 -11.83 5.33
CA VAL A 355 -0.98 -11.96 6.08
C VAL A 355 0.16 -11.73 5.09
N ARG A 356 1.18 -11.03 5.51
CA ARG A 356 2.41 -10.75 4.75
C ARG A 356 3.62 -11.30 5.47
N ASN A 357 4.56 -11.90 4.72
CA ASN A 357 5.81 -12.44 5.26
C ASN A 357 6.97 -12.19 4.30
N GLY A 358 8.08 -11.70 4.83
CA GLY A 358 9.29 -11.34 4.09
C GLY A 358 9.71 -9.89 4.34
N GLY A 359 9.89 -9.10 3.30
CA GLY A 359 10.20 -7.67 3.44
C GLY A 359 9.12 -6.86 4.17
N ARG A 360 7.90 -7.38 4.26
CA ARG A 360 6.82 -6.88 5.12
C ARG A 360 6.25 -8.05 5.91
N ASN A 361 6.10 -7.88 7.23
CA ASN A 361 5.62 -8.91 8.13
C ASN A 361 4.44 -8.38 8.94
N GLY A 362 3.24 -8.95 8.77
CA GLY A 362 2.07 -8.48 9.50
C GLY A 362 0.75 -8.82 8.83
N VAL A 363 -0.28 -8.02 9.13
CA VAL A 363 -1.65 -8.25 8.70
C VAL A 363 -2.22 -7.00 8.04
N ALA A 364 -2.91 -7.17 6.92
CA ALA A 364 -3.67 -6.13 6.24
C ALA A 364 -5.16 -6.49 6.20
N LEU A 365 -6.00 -5.52 6.54
CA LEU A 365 -7.46 -5.66 6.58
C LEU A 365 -8.09 -4.66 5.63
N THR A 366 -9.10 -5.10 4.89
CA THR A 366 -9.86 -4.24 4.00
C THR A 366 -11.33 -4.61 4.06
N PHE A 367 -12.16 -3.59 4.11
CA PHE A 367 -13.60 -3.70 3.99
C PHE A 367 -14.07 -2.85 2.82
N GLY A 368 -15.25 -3.12 2.31
CA GLY A 368 -15.82 -2.27 1.28
C GLY A 368 -17.29 -2.51 1.08
N PHE A 369 -17.95 -1.44 0.67
CA PHE A 369 -19.36 -1.44 0.31
C PHE A 369 -19.51 -0.72 -1.03
N ARG A 370 -20.40 -1.25 -1.86
CA ARG A 370 -20.84 -0.61 -3.07
C ARG A 370 -22.36 -0.54 -3.07
N TRP A 371 -22.88 0.63 -3.39
CA TRP A 371 -24.30 0.89 -3.57
C TRP A 371 -24.55 1.26 -5.03
N ALA A 372 -25.33 0.42 -5.73
CA ALA A 372 -25.78 0.70 -7.10
C ALA A 372 -26.96 1.70 -7.07
N ILE A 373 -26.90 2.70 -7.94
CA ILE A 373 -27.93 3.73 -8.08
C ILE A 373 -28.81 3.31 -9.26
N GLY A 374 -30.05 2.87 -8.98
CA GLY A 374 -31.00 2.40 -10.00
C GLY A 374 -31.70 3.54 -10.75
N LYS A 375 -32.41 3.16 -11.86
CA LYS A 375 -33.18 4.11 -12.69
C LYS A 375 -34.34 4.82 -11.96
N GLY A 376 -34.69 4.42 -10.74
CA GLY A 376 -35.75 5.03 -9.96
C GLY A 376 -35.33 6.19 -9.05
N ASP A 377 -34.02 6.47 -9.01
CA ASP A 377 -33.44 7.52 -8.15
C ASP A 377 -32.94 8.72 -8.98
N ASP A 378 -33.55 9.00 -10.12
CA ASP A 378 -33.31 10.26 -10.83
C ASP A 378 -33.90 11.39 -9.97
N LEU A 379 -33.00 12.04 -9.19
CA LEU A 379 -33.26 13.30 -8.46
C LEU A 379 -33.32 14.46 -9.46
#